data_35775e7a344c66360f529a6d65532d5e
#
_entry.id   35775e7a344c66360f529a6d65532d5e
#
_cell.length_a   1.000
_cell.length_b   1.000
_cell.length_c   1.000
_cell.angle_alpha   90.00
_cell.angle_beta   90.00
_cell.angle_gamma   90.00
#
_symmetry.space_group_name_H-M   'P 1'
#
loop_
_entity.id
_entity.type
_entity.pdbx_description
1 polymer ?
#
loop_
_entity_poly.entity_id
_entity_poly.type
_entity_poly.pdbx_seq_one_letter_code
_entity_poly.pdbx_strand_id
1 'polypeptide(L)'
;MDHPENPQGRYRHQIEVAKRLLEQKEDWADRAEWEVMQAGDGWEVIAWRVEHPERGSSRYLPWGYSVIELDCRMVTVGYHRKG
;
A
#
# COMPACT_ATOMS: atom_id res chain seq x y z
N MET A 1 -12.45 20.57 5.85
CA MET A 1 -11.77 20.67 4.58
C MET A 1 -10.97 19.47 4.26
N ASP A 2 -11.12 18.97 3.08
CA ASP A 2 -10.45 17.77 2.77
C ASP A 2 -9.01 17.97 2.48
N HIS A 3 -8.28 16.91 2.46
CA HIS A 3 -6.90 16.89 2.08
C HIS A 3 -6.79 16.09 0.80
N PRO A 4 -6.82 16.75 -0.33
CA PRO A 4 -6.85 16.02 -1.59
C PRO A 4 -5.61 15.17 -1.80
N GLU A 5 -4.56 15.45 -1.08
CA GLU A 5 -3.36 14.64 -1.20
C GLU A 5 -3.36 13.41 -0.33
N ASN A 6 -4.40 13.19 0.44
CA ASN A 6 -4.49 11.99 1.25
C ASN A 6 -4.54 10.77 0.32
N PRO A 7 -3.54 9.89 0.35
CA PRO A 7 -3.52 8.77 -0.60
C PRO A 7 -4.71 7.85 -0.44
N GLN A 8 -5.17 7.65 0.79
CA GLN A 8 -6.28 6.74 1.02
C GLN A 8 -7.59 7.29 0.48
N GLY A 9 -7.71 8.62 0.36
CA GLY A 9 -8.86 9.20 -0.26
C GLY A 9 -8.76 9.22 -1.77
N ARG A 10 -7.59 9.62 -2.26
CA ARG A 10 -7.40 9.84 -3.68
C ARG A 10 -7.25 8.54 -4.46
N TYR A 11 -6.53 7.58 -3.86
CA TYR A 11 -6.24 6.32 -4.53
C TYR A 11 -6.89 5.16 -3.83
N ARG A 12 -8.09 5.38 -3.35
CA ARG A 12 -8.79 4.39 -2.54
C ARG A 12 -8.99 3.08 -3.29
N HIS A 13 -9.33 3.18 -4.56
CA HIS A 13 -9.60 1.98 -5.34
C HIS A 13 -8.31 1.16 -5.52
N GLN A 14 -7.21 1.83 -5.82
CA GLN A 14 -5.94 1.15 -5.98
C GLN A 14 -5.53 0.46 -4.69
N ILE A 15 -5.72 1.14 -3.57
CA ILE A 15 -5.37 0.58 -2.28
C ILE A 15 -6.24 -0.63 -1.96
N GLU A 16 -7.53 -0.56 -2.27
CA GLU A 16 -8.42 -1.68 -1.99
C GLU A 16 -8.02 -2.92 -2.76
N VAL A 17 -7.68 -2.76 -4.02
CA VAL A 17 -7.26 -3.90 -4.82
C VAL A 17 -5.97 -4.50 -4.27
N ALA A 18 -5.01 -3.63 -3.95
CA ALA A 18 -3.73 -4.10 -3.42
C ALA A 18 -3.90 -4.74 -2.04
N LYS A 19 -4.79 -4.19 -1.22
CA LYS A 19 -4.99 -4.69 0.12
C LYS A 19 -5.58 -6.10 0.10
N ARG A 20 -6.47 -6.38 -0.83
CA ARG A 20 -7.03 -7.72 -0.94
C ARG A 20 -5.96 -8.75 -1.21
N LEU A 21 -5.01 -8.41 -2.07
CA LEU A 21 -3.91 -9.32 -2.33
C LEU A 21 -3.03 -9.45 -1.11
N LEU A 22 -2.71 -8.33 -0.49
CA LEU A 22 -1.81 -8.34 0.65
C LEU A 22 -2.38 -9.15 1.81
N GLU A 23 -3.68 -9.09 2.01
CA GLU A 23 -4.33 -9.86 3.08
C GLU A 23 -4.15 -11.35 2.89
N GLN A 24 -3.96 -11.80 1.67
CA GLN A 24 -3.70 -13.20 1.41
C GLN A 24 -2.24 -13.57 1.60
N LYS A 25 -1.36 -12.59 1.65
CA LYS A 25 0.07 -12.82 1.73
C LYS A 25 0.64 -12.53 3.10
N GLU A 26 0.09 -11.52 3.79
CA GLU A 26 0.67 -11.06 5.04
C GLU A 26 -0.43 -10.83 6.05
N ASP A 27 -0.11 -11.06 7.32
CA ASP A 27 -1.08 -10.89 8.39
C ASP A 27 -1.11 -9.47 8.95
N TRP A 28 -0.29 -8.57 8.41
CA TRP A 28 -0.23 -7.19 8.87
C TRP A 28 -0.89 -6.22 7.90
N ALA A 29 -1.63 -6.75 6.92
CA ALA A 29 -2.19 -5.89 5.88
C ALA A 29 -3.17 -4.86 6.44
N ASP A 30 -3.88 -5.19 7.51
CA ASP A 30 -4.84 -4.28 8.10
C ASP A 30 -4.18 -3.17 8.90
N ARG A 31 -2.86 -3.25 9.11
CA ARG A 31 -2.12 -2.23 9.84
C ARG A 31 -1.10 -1.55 8.96
N ALA A 32 -1.20 -1.72 7.66
CA ALA A 32 -0.25 -1.14 6.74
C ALA A 32 -0.55 0.34 6.52
N GLU A 33 0.50 1.09 6.23
CA GLU A 33 0.37 2.43 5.69
C GLU A 33 0.62 2.36 4.20
N TRP A 34 -0.13 3.14 3.45
CA TRP A 34 -0.17 2.96 2.02
C TRP A 34 0.37 4.16 1.29
N GLU A 35 1.09 3.88 0.22
CA GLU A 35 1.60 4.90 -0.68
C GLU A 35 1.32 4.44 -2.10
N VAL A 36 0.84 5.35 -2.95
CA VAL A 36 0.50 5.00 -4.32
C VAL A 36 1.27 5.93 -5.24
N MET A 37 1.94 5.33 -6.22
CA MET A 37 2.67 6.08 -7.22
C MET A 37 2.25 5.63 -8.59
N GLN A 38 2.16 6.56 -9.52
CA GLN A 38 1.88 6.21 -10.89
C GLN A 38 3.14 5.63 -11.52
N ALA A 39 2.99 4.53 -12.25
CA ALA A 39 4.11 3.85 -12.86
C ALA A 39 3.69 3.43 -14.26
N GLY A 40 4.26 4.09 -15.27
CA GLY A 40 3.83 3.85 -16.63
C GLY A 40 2.38 4.25 -16.80
N ASP A 41 1.56 3.34 -17.29
CA ASP A 41 0.13 3.56 -17.43
C ASP A 41 -0.65 2.90 -16.29
N GLY A 42 0.03 2.38 -15.28
CA GLY A 42 -0.61 1.78 -14.13
C GLY A 42 -0.13 2.42 -12.84
N TRP A 43 -0.05 1.63 -11.78
CA TRP A 43 0.31 2.14 -10.46
C TRP A 43 1.21 1.17 -9.72
N GLU A 44 2.01 1.74 -8.82
CA GLU A 44 2.73 0.98 -7.80
C GLU A 44 2.11 1.32 -6.46
N VAL A 45 1.59 0.32 -5.77
CA VAL A 45 1.00 0.51 -4.46
C VAL A 45 1.95 -0.09 -3.43
N ILE A 46 2.42 0.74 -2.52
CA ILE A 46 3.40 0.32 -1.53
C ILE A 46 2.71 0.22 -0.19
N ALA A 47 2.81 -0.95 0.42
CA ALA A 47 2.27 -1.20 1.75
C ALA A 47 3.42 -1.24 2.73
N TRP A 48 3.48 -0.26 3.62
CA TRP A 48 4.51 -0.17 4.64
C TRP A 48 4.02 -0.82 5.90
N ARG A 49 4.78 -1.75 6.43
CA ARG A 49 4.47 -2.35 7.71
C ARG A 49 4.82 -1.36 8.81
N VAL A 50 3.84 -1.06 9.66
CA VAL A 50 4.03 -0.11 10.74
C VAL A 50 4.15 -0.89 12.03
N GLU A 51 5.23 -0.64 12.76
CA GLU A 51 5.45 -1.31 14.02
C GLU A 51 4.94 -0.44 15.16
N HIS A 52 4.13 -1.01 16.02
CA HIS A 52 3.63 -0.34 17.23
C HIS A 52 2.91 0.97 16.92
N PRO A 53 1.93 0.95 16.03
CA PRO A 53 1.20 2.19 15.71
C PRO A 53 0.47 2.73 16.94
N GLU A 54 0.16 1.88 17.90
CA GLU A 54 -0.56 2.29 19.10
C GLU A 54 0.27 3.21 19.98
N ARG A 55 1.56 3.28 19.77
CA ARG A 55 2.42 4.17 20.54
C ARG A 55 2.51 5.57 19.96
N GLY A 56 1.75 5.82 18.92
CA GLY A 56 1.74 7.13 18.31
C GLY A 56 2.99 7.46 17.53
N SER A 57 3.82 6.49 17.29
CA SER A 57 5.05 6.68 16.58
C SER A 57 4.98 5.91 15.28
N SER A 58 4.73 6.59 14.20
CA SER A 58 4.65 5.95 12.90
C SER A 58 6.04 5.71 12.39
N ARG A 59 6.62 4.65 12.84
CA ARG A 59 7.96 4.33 12.41
C ARG A 59 7.89 3.19 11.41
N TYR A 60 8.23 3.47 10.19
CA TYR A 60 8.24 2.44 9.16
C TYR A 60 9.46 1.57 9.33
N LEU A 61 9.26 0.28 9.15
CA LEU A 61 10.37 -0.64 9.17
C LEU A 61 10.99 -0.65 7.77
N PRO A 62 12.27 -0.35 7.65
CA PRO A 62 12.85 -0.24 6.31
C PRO A 62 12.87 -1.53 5.54
N TRP A 63 12.73 -2.66 6.23
CA TRP A 63 12.72 -3.95 5.56
C TRP A 63 11.33 -4.53 5.45
N GLY A 64 10.32 -3.85 5.97
CA GLY A 64 8.99 -4.43 6.04
C GLY A 64 8.00 -3.73 5.14
N TYR A 65 8.12 -3.93 3.83
CA TYR A 65 7.13 -3.36 2.93
C TYR A 65 6.95 -4.29 1.73
N SER A 66 5.81 -4.11 1.09
CA SER A 66 5.46 -4.85 -0.11
C SER A 66 5.08 -3.87 -1.20
N VAL A 67 5.40 -4.22 -2.43
CA VAL A 67 5.03 -3.42 -3.59
C VAL A 67 4.10 -4.23 -4.46
N ILE A 68 2.93 -3.71 -4.72
CA ILE A 68 1.94 -4.34 -5.58
C ILE A 68 1.79 -3.48 -6.82
N GLU A 69 2.00 -4.10 -7.99
CA GLU A 69 1.92 -3.40 -9.26
C GLU A 69 0.57 -3.66 -9.90
N LEU A 70 -0.09 -2.58 -10.30
CA LEU A 70 -1.38 -2.65 -10.96
C LEU A 70 -1.27 -2.07 -12.35
N ASP A 71 -1.96 -2.68 -13.32
CA ASP A 71 -2.02 -2.10 -14.66
C ASP A 71 -3.11 -1.03 -14.72
N CYS A 72 -3.34 -0.47 -15.89
CA CYS A 72 -4.30 0.62 -16.04
C CYS A 72 -5.73 0.16 -15.78
N ARG A 73 -5.98 -1.14 -15.75
CA ARG A 73 -7.30 -1.67 -15.45
C ARG A 73 -7.42 -2.13 -14.01
N MET A 74 -6.47 -1.76 -13.17
CA MET A 74 -6.46 -2.12 -11.76
C MET A 74 -6.29 -3.61 -11.52
N VAL A 75 -5.66 -4.32 -12.44
CA VAL A 75 -5.38 -5.74 -12.28
C VAL A 75 -3.96 -5.87 -11.77
N THR A 76 -3.78 -6.70 -10.76
CA THR A 76 -2.46 -6.94 -10.21
C THR A 76 -1.59 -7.68 -11.22
N VAL A 77 -0.45 -7.09 -11.55
CA VAL A 77 0.48 -7.70 -12.51
C VAL A 77 1.84 -8.00 -11.88
N GLY A 78 2.04 -7.61 -10.63
CA GLY A 78 3.29 -7.90 -9.95
C GLY A 78 3.17 -7.74 -8.46
N TYR A 79 3.97 -8.49 -7.73
CA TYR A 79 4.01 -8.41 -6.27
C TYR A 79 5.44 -8.66 -5.81
N HIS A 80 5.99 -7.71 -5.07
CA HIS A 80 7.35 -7.80 -4.57
C HIS A 80 7.37 -7.56 -3.08
N ARG A 81 7.95 -8.49 -2.38
CA ARG A 81 8.08 -8.36 -0.93
C ARG A 81 9.51 -7.94 -0.63
N LYS A 82 9.66 -6.84 0.09
CA LYS A 82 10.96 -6.30 0.43
C LYS A 82 11.24 -6.50 1.92
N GLY A 83 12.41 -6.95 2.20
CA GLY A 83 12.84 -7.21 3.56
C GLY A 83 12.59 -8.64 4.00
#